data_64bf6dfdda3e2f35a498ea2dcdcccff8
#
_entry.id   64bf6dfdda3e2f35a498ea2dcdcccff8
#
_cell.length_a   1.000
_cell.length_b   1.000
_cell.length_c   1.000
_cell.angle_alpha   90.00
_cell.angle_beta   90.00
_cell.angle_gamma   90.00
#
_symmetry.space_group_name_H-M   'P 1'
#
loop_
_entity.id
_entity.type
_entity.pdbx_description
1 polymer ?
#
loop_
_entity_poly.entity_id
_entity_poly.type
_entity_poly.pdbx_seq_one_letter_code
_entity_poly.pdbx_strand_id
1 'polypeptide(L)'
;YYAIEAGIAHADGDYVGFISADLQDPINLFLEMADKINGDVKLVIARREAREDSGFGKYISQLTHYLVKKYINSDFPNGGYDFCLFDKCIAEKVLDTKDRNGVLPILLLSFGYRHEVISYTRTKRVIGESQWTLSKKIKLFIDTFTSNSYVPLRFVSMIGAISSSISALYFVLVLCQWLLGLTYVQGWTTIVLLITFYSGLILLSVGIIGEYIWRILDGVKNNDRYIVEHRVGF
;
A
#
# COMPACT_ATOMS: atom_id res chain seq x y z
N TYR A 1 6.57 -7.87 -7.91
CA TYR A 1 5.45 -7.47 -8.76
C TYR A 1 5.77 -7.77 -10.23
N TYR A 2 6.81 -7.19 -10.82
CA TYR A 2 7.13 -7.36 -12.26
C TYR A 2 7.35 -8.79 -12.71
N ALA A 3 7.93 -9.66 -11.87
CA ALA A 3 8.08 -11.07 -12.19
C ALA A 3 6.71 -11.79 -12.28
N ILE A 4 5.76 -11.44 -11.42
CA ILE A 4 4.40 -11.97 -11.48
C ILE A 4 3.68 -11.44 -12.72
N GLU A 5 3.83 -10.16 -13.03
CA GLU A 5 3.26 -9.54 -14.23
C GLU A 5 3.79 -10.20 -15.51
N ALA A 6 5.10 -10.46 -15.56
CA ALA A 6 5.71 -11.21 -16.66
C ALA A 6 5.11 -12.62 -16.79
N GLY A 7 4.87 -13.31 -15.69
CA GLY A 7 4.18 -14.61 -15.68
C GLY A 7 2.74 -14.52 -16.20
N ILE A 8 1.99 -13.51 -15.74
CA ILE A 8 0.62 -13.27 -16.20
C ILE A 8 0.58 -13.00 -17.71
N ALA A 9 1.51 -12.22 -18.23
CA ALA A 9 1.59 -11.89 -19.67
C ALA A 9 1.89 -13.08 -20.58
N HIS A 10 2.42 -14.17 -20.02
CA HIS A 10 2.75 -15.40 -20.75
C HIS A 10 1.85 -16.59 -20.38
N ALA A 11 0.82 -16.36 -19.58
CA ALA A 11 -0.13 -17.40 -19.22
C ALA A 11 -1.24 -17.51 -20.27
N ASP A 12 -1.43 -18.70 -20.85
CA ASP A 12 -2.40 -18.97 -21.89
C ASP A 12 -3.71 -19.61 -21.38
N GLY A 13 -3.78 -19.94 -20.10
CA GLY A 13 -4.94 -20.58 -19.48
C GLY A 13 -6.16 -19.67 -19.37
N ASP A 14 -7.35 -20.28 -19.22
CA ASP A 14 -8.60 -19.58 -18.94
C ASP A 14 -8.60 -18.92 -17.56
N TYR A 15 -7.85 -19.52 -16.63
CA TYR A 15 -7.61 -18.99 -15.28
C TYR A 15 -6.12 -18.77 -15.05
N VAL A 16 -5.80 -17.68 -14.41
CA VAL A 16 -4.42 -17.32 -14.07
C VAL A 16 -4.29 -17.21 -12.56
N GLY A 17 -3.24 -17.79 -12.02
CA GLY A 17 -2.93 -17.71 -10.59
C GLY A 17 -1.45 -17.55 -10.35
N PHE A 18 -1.10 -17.06 -9.18
CA PHE A 18 0.27 -17.02 -8.71
C PHE A 18 0.36 -17.56 -7.28
N ILE A 19 1.46 -18.20 -6.97
CA ILE A 19 1.74 -18.81 -5.66
C ILE A 19 3.21 -18.56 -5.29
N SER A 20 3.49 -18.53 -4.01
CA SER A 20 4.86 -18.39 -3.52
C SER A 20 5.68 -19.65 -3.85
N ALA A 21 6.90 -19.47 -4.35
CA ALA A 21 7.81 -20.57 -4.70
C ALA A 21 8.44 -21.28 -3.48
N ASP A 22 8.08 -20.88 -2.25
CA ASP A 22 8.63 -21.45 -1.00
C ASP A 22 7.95 -22.76 -0.54
N LEU A 23 7.01 -23.29 -1.36
CA LEU A 23 6.27 -24.52 -1.15
C LEU A 23 5.53 -24.61 0.20
N GLN A 24 5.22 -23.47 0.79
CA GLN A 24 4.47 -23.41 2.04
C GLN A 24 2.95 -23.42 1.81
N ASP A 25 2.52 -23.01 0.65
CA ASP A 25 1.11 -22.86 0.29
C ASP A 25 0.63 -24.10 -0.51
N PRO A 26 -0.56 -24.65 -0.25
CA PRO A 26 -1.00 -25.90 -0.84
C PRO A 26 -1.45 -25.71 -2.30
N ILE A 27 -0.70 -26.24 -3.26
CA ILE A 27 -0.98 -26.14 -4.70
C ILE A 27 -2.36 -26.73 -5.04
N ASN A 28 -2.76 -27.79 -4.36
CA ASN A 28 -4.04 -28.48 -4.62
C ASN A 28 -5.25 -27.55 -4.41
N LEU A 29 -5.08 -26.46 -3.68
CA LEU A 29 -6.16 -25.49 -3.47
C LEU A 29 -6.57 -24.78 -4.75
N PHE A 30 -5.72 -24.72 -5.78
CA PHE A 30 -6.09 -24.18 -7.09
C PHE A 30 -7.24 -24.95 -7.76
N LEU A 31 -7.36 -26.26 -7.54
CA LEU A 31 -8.48 -27.03 -8.09
C LEU A 31 -9.80 -26.59 -7.44
N GLU A 32 -9.81 -26.46 -6.10
CA GLU A 32 -10.97 -25.95 -5.38
C GLU A 32 -11.32 -24.50 -5.76
N MET A 33 -10.31 -23.68 -6.00
CA MET A 33 -10.49 -22.31 -6.47
C MET A 33 -11.10 -22.26 -7.87
N ALA A 34 -10.66 -23.13 -8.77
CA ALA A 34 -11.17 -23.21 -10.13
C ALA A 34 -12.66 -23.60 -10.16
N ASP A 35 -13.08 -24.52 -9.29
CA ASP A 35 -14.49 -24.93 -9.16
C ASP A 35 -15.40 -23.79 -8.68
N LYS A 36 -14.83 -22.80 -7.97
CA LYS A 36 -15.55 -21.62 -7.47
C LYS A 36 -15.65 -20.48 -8.49
N ILE A 37 -14.77 -20.46 -9.49
CA ILE A 37 -14.86 -19.47 -10.56
C ILE A 37 -16.02 -19.85 -11.48
N ASN A 38 -16.95 -18.93 -11.64
CA ASN A 38 -18.14 -19.09 -12.48
C ASN A 38 -18.48 -17.74 -13.13
N GLY A 39 -19.60 -17.66 -13.84
CA GLY A 39 -20.00 -16.43 -14.54
C GLY A 39 -20.00 -15.16 -13.69
N ASP A 40 -20.34 -15.28 -12.41
CA ASP A 40 -20.43 -14.16 -11.46
C ASP A 40 -19.12 -13.96 -10.67
N VAL A 41 -18.50 -15.05 -10.20
CA VAL A 41 -17.26 -15.02 -9.41
C VAL A 41 -16.07 -15.17 -10.33
N LYS A 42 -15.23 -14.14 -10.40
CA LYS A 42 -14.06 -14.08 -11.29
C LYS A 42 -12.71 -14.07 -10.59
N LEU A 43 -12.72 -13.98 -9.28
CA LEU A 43 -11.53 -13.96 -8.43
C LEU A 43 -11.77 -14.84 -7.21
N VAL A 44 -10.85 -15.72 -6.91
CA VAL A 44 -10.83 -16.49 -5.66
C VAL A 44 -9.52 -16.25 -4.95
N ILE A 45 -9.60 -15.84 -3.70
CA ILE A 45 -8.43 -15.47 -2.88
C ILE A 45 -8.23 -16.47 -1.75
N ALA A 46 -6.99 -16.84 -1.51
CA ALA A 46 -6.61 -17.74 -0.41
C ALA A 46 -6.13 -16.95 0.80
N ARG A 47 -6.84 -17.08 1.91
CA ARG A 47 -6.54 -16.42 3.19
C ARG A 47 -6.03 -17.43 4.20
N ARG A 48 -4.96 -17.09 4.91
CA ARG A 48 -4.49 -17.91 6.04
C ARG A 48 -5.43 -17.81 7.24
N GLU A 49 -5.78 -18.95 7.83
CA GLU A 49 -6.60 -19.00 9.05
C GLU A 49 -5.85 -18.53 10.29
N ALA A 50 -4.58 -18.87 10.41
CA ALA A 50 -3.75 -18.50 11.56
C ALA A 50 -2.38 -17.99 11.12
N ARG A 51 -1.90 -16.93 11.76
CA ARG A 51 -0.51 -16.48 11.74
C ARG A 51 0.12 -16.78 13.11
N GLU A 52 1.10 -17.63 13.15
CA GLU A 52 1.97 -17.82 14.32
C GLU A 52 3.04 -16.71 14.42
N ASP A 53 2.77 -15.52 13.89
CA ASP A 53 3.68 -14.39 14.03
C ASP A 53 3.71 -13.94 15.49
N SER A 54 4.88 -14.03 16.11
CA SER A 54 5.11 -13.53 17.47
C SER A 54 5.76 -12.13 17.45
N GLY A 55 5.40 -11.27 18.41
CA GLY A 55 6.08 -10.01 18.67
C GLY A 55 5.60 -8.80 17.86
N PHE A 56 6.44 -7.77 17.84
CA PHE A 56 6.16 -6.44 17.27
C PHE A 56 5.74 -6.46 15.79
N GLY A 57 6.27 -7.41 15.01
CA GLY A 57 5.91 -7.59 13.61
C GLY A 57 4.44 -7.91 13.35
N LYS A 58 3.77 -8.58 14.30
CA LYS A 58 2.34 -8.90 14.24
C LYS A 58 1.48 -7.63 14.32
N TYR A 59 1.82 -6.73 15.26
CA TYR A 59 1.07 -5.47 15.42
C TYR A 59 1.17 -4.58 14.18
N ILE A 60 2.36 -4.45 13.59
CA ILE A 60 2.55 -3.68 12.34
C ILE A 60 1.73 -4.28 11.22
N SER A 61 1.76 -5.60 11.04
CA SER A 61 0.99 -6.28 10.00
C SER A 61 -0.52 -6.09 10.21
N GLN A 62 -1.02 -6.28 11.43
CA GLN A 62 -2.44 -6.08 11.75
C GLN A 62 -2.89 -4.63 11.53
N LEU A 63 -2.07 -3.67 11.96
CA LEU A 63 -2.32 -2.25 11.73
C LEU A 63 -2.37 -1.93 10.22
N THR A 64 -1.42 -2.47 9.45
CA THR A 64 -1.39 -2.29 8.00
C THR A 64 -2.67 -2.82 7.35
N HIS A 65 -3.08 -4.05 7.66
CA HIS A 65 -4.31 -4.64 7.10
C HIS A 65 -5.56 -3.85 7.51
N TYR A 66 -5.65 -3.42 8.77
CA TYR A 66 -6.74 -2.58 9.25
C TYR A 66 -6.82 -1.25 8.48
N LEU A 67 -5.69 -0.59 8.30
CA LEU A 67 -5.63 0.69 7.59
C LEU A 67 -5.93 0.51 6.09
N VAL A 68 -5.41 -0.56 5.46
CA VAL A 68 -5.74 -0.90 4.07
C VAL A 68 -7.24 -1.10 3.91
N LYS A 69 -7.86 -1.90 4.78
CA LYS A 69 -9.30 -2.14 4.76
C LYS A 69 -10.11 -0.87 4.98
N LYS A 70 -9.67 0.01 5.86
CA LYS A 70 -10.40 1.24 6.21
C LYS A 70 -10.27 2.35 5.16
N TYR A 71 -9.10 2.50 4.54
CA TYR A 71 -8.77 3.68 3.74
C TYR A 71 -8.47 3.39 2.27
N ILE A 72 -8.30 2.13 1.88
CA ILE A 72 -7.96 1.75 0.52
C ILE A 72 -9.08 0.89 -0.10
N ASN A 73 -9.36 -0.27 0.51
CA ASN A 73 -10.38 -1.18 -0.02
C ASN A 73 -11.07 -1.96 1.12
N SER A 74 -12.38 -1.75 1.29
CA SER A 74 -13.21 -2.39 2.34
C SER A 74 -13.27 -3.91 2.21
N ASP A 75 -13.11 -4.44 1.00
CA ASP A 75 -13.19 -5.87 0.70
C ASP A 75 -11.88 -6.61 0.96
N PHE A 76 -10.82 -5.87 1.33
CA PHE A 76 -9.54 -6.46 1.66
C PHE A 76 -9.68 -7.38 2.89
N PRO A 77 -9.34 -8.70 2.77
CA PRO A 77 -9.57 -9.66 3.84
C PRO A 77 -8.71 -9.37 5.08
N ASN A 78 -9.28 -9.65 6.24
CA ASN A 78 -8.54 -9.55 7.49
C ASN A 78 -7.33 -10.51 7.46
N GLY A 79 -6.14 -9.99 7.69
CA GLY A 79 -4.89 -10.76 7.61
C GLY A 79 -4.24 -10.78 6.23
N GLY A 80 -4.86 -10.17 5.21
CA GLY A 80 -4.37 -10.21 3.84
C GLY A 80 -4.60 -11.57 3.16
N TYR A 81 -4.07 -11.72 1.97
CA TYR A 81 -4.03 -12.99 1.27
C TYR A 81 -2.69 -13.18 0.55
N ASP A 82 -2.32 -14.42 0.33
CA ASP A 82 -0.97 -14.77 -0.14
C ASP A 82 -0.94 -15.18 -1.60
N PHE A 83 -1.99 -15.86 -2.06
CA PHE A 83 -2.16 -16.25 -3.45
C PHE A 83 -3.64 -16.23 -3.86
N CYS A 84 -3.89 -16.24 -5.16
CA CYS A 84 -5.23 -16.20 -5.72
C CYS A 84 -5.27 -16.86 -7.10
N LEU A 85 -6.48 -17.16 -7.55
CA LEU A 85 -6.79 -17.58 -8.89
C LEU A 85 -7.85 -16.63 -9.46
N PHE A 86 -7.70 -16.21 -10.71
CA PHE A 86 -8.62 -15.28 -11.36
C PHE A 86 -8.80 -15.60 -12.84
N ASP A 87 -9.94 -15.18 -13.36
CA ASP A 87 -10.33 -15.30 -14.76
C ASP A 87 -9.37 -14.50 -15.68
N LYS A 88 -9.15 -14.95 -16.88
CA LYS A 88 -8.30 -14.32 -17.90
C LYS A 88 -8.66 -12.85 -18.14
N CYS A 89 -9.94 -12.48 -18.06
CA CYS A 89 -10.35 -11.09 -18.23
C CYS A 89 -9.78 -10.15 -17.16
N ILE A 90 -9.46 -10.66 -15.96
CA ILE A 90 -8.76 -9.90 -14.92
C ILE A 90 -7.28 -9.82 -15.25
N ALA A 91 -6.66 -10.89 -15.77
CA ALA A 91 -5.29 -10.89 -16.22
C ALA A 91 -5.03 -9.80 -17.27
N GLU A 92 -5.89 -9.70 -18.28
CA GLU A 92 -5.83 -8.66 -19.31
C GLU A 92 -5.90 -7.25 -18.69
N LYS A 93 -6.80 -7.02 -17.74
CA LYS A 93 -6.88 -5.72 -17.04
C LYS A 93 -5.65 -5.40 -16.19
N VAL A 94 -5.04 -6.40 -15.57
CA VAL A 94 -3.78 -6.21 -14.84
C VAL A 94 -2.68 -5.73 -15.78
N LEU A 95 -2.58 -6.32 -16.96
CA LEU A 95 -1.57 -5.96 -17.97
C LEU A 95 -1.81 -4.57 -18.56
N ASP A 96 -3.08 -4.17 -18.74
CA ASP A 96 -3.45 -2.83 -19.23
C ASP A 96 -3.24 -1.73 -18.19
N THR A 97 -3.12 -2.10 -16.91
CA THR A 97 -2.98 -1.12 -15.83
C THR A 97 -1.61 -0.45 -15.86
N LYS A 98 -1.58 0.87 -15.87
CA LYS A 98 -0.35 1.67 -15.89
C LYS A 98 0.28 1.87 -14.51
N ASP A 99 -0.37 1.39 -13.44
CA ASP A 99 0.18 1.51 -12.08
C ASP A 99 1.40 0.61 -11.90
N ARG A 100 2.57 1.23 -11.77
CA ARG A 100 3.87 0.55 -11.63
C ARG A 100 4.22 0.20 -10.19
N ASN A 101 3.65 0.92 -9.25
CA ASN A 101 3.96 0.80 -7.83
C ASN A 101 2.83 0.13 -7.04
N GLY A 102 1.79 -0.34 -7.73
CA GLY A 102 0.65 -1.01 -7.12
C GLY A 102 1.01 -2.33 -6.46
N VAL A 103 0.33 -2.63 -5.38
CA VAL A 103 0.38 -3.94 -4.73
C VAL A 103 -0.67 -4.83 -5.41
N LEU A 104 -0.24 -5.84 -6.16
CA LEU A 104 -1.12 -6.70 -6.96
C LEU A 104 -2.36 -7.20 -6.20
N PRO A 105 -2.28 -7.67 -4.94
CA PRO A 105 -3.45 -8.03 -4.16
C PRO A 105 -4.49 -6.92 -4.00
N ILE A 106 -4.07 -5.68 -3.86
CA ILE A 106 -4.97 -4.53 -3.74
C ILE A 106 -5.55 -4.18 -5.11
N LEU A 107 -4.73 -4.22 -6.15
CA LEU A 107 -5.14 -3.94 -7.53
C LEU A 107 -6.25 -4.90 -7.98
N LEU A 108 -6.09 -6.20 -7.75
CA LEU A 108 -7.10 -7.21 -8.12
C LEU A 108 -8.46 -6.93 -7.48
N LEU A 109 -8.48 -6.58 -6.19
CA LEU A 109 -9.72 -6.22 -5.50
C LEU A 109 -10.29 -4.87 -5.93
N SER A 110 -9.44 -3.93 -6.38
CA SER A 110 -9.89 -2.60 -6.83
C SER A 110 -10.70 -2.64 -8.13
N PHE A 111 -10.59 -3.70 -8.91
CA PHE A 111 -11.41 -3.90 -10.11
C PHE A 111 -12.89 -4.16 -9.80
N GLY A 112 -13.24 -4.44 -8.54
CA GLY A 112 -14.63 -4.59 -8.10
C GLY A 112 -15.33 -5.86 -8.59
N TYR A 113 -14.60 -6.85 -9.08
CA TYR A 113 -15.20 -8.14 -9.42
C TYR A 113 -15.66 -8.89 -8.17
N ARG A 114 -16.75 -9.60 -8.30
CA ARG A 114 -17.20 -10.51 -7.26
C ARG A 114 -16.15 -11.57 -7.01
N HIS A 115 -15.78 -11.73 -5.74
CA HIS A 115 -14.74 -12.65 -5.33
C HIS A 115 -15.19 -13.55 -4.19
N GLU A 116 -14.58 -14.72 -4.08
CA GLU A 116 -14.72 -15.63 -2.94
C GLU A 116 -13.41 -15.77 -2.18
N VAL A 117 -13.53 -16.13 -0.91
CA VAL A 117 -12.39 -16.31 0.00
C VAL A 117 -12.35 -17.77 0.42
N ILE A 118 -11.22 -18.44 0.20
CA ILE A 118 -10.94 -19.78 0.74
C ILE A 118 -9.93 -19.61 1.87
N SER A 119 -10.24 -20.21 3.01
CA SER A 119 -9.30 -20.22 4.14
C SER A 119 -8.44 -21.49 4.09
N TYR A 120 -7.13 -21.34 4.42
CA TYR A 120 -6.22 -22.45 4.46
C TYR A 120 -5.20 -22.32 5.59
N THR A 121 -4.62 -23.45 6.00
CA THR A 121 -3.53 -23.49 6.97
C THR A 121 -2.20 -23.61 6.25
N ARG A 122 -1.30 -22.69 6.47
CA ARG A 122 0.03 -22.70 5.87
C ARG A 122 0.93 -23.74 6.55
N THR A 123 1.67 -24.48 5.75
CA THR A 123 2.68 -25.40 6.27
C THR A 123 3.94 -24.67 6.75
N LYS A 124 4.68 -25.28 7.68
CA LYS A 124 5.97 -24.71 8.11
C LYS A 124 6.97 -24.75 6.95
N ARG A 125 7.78 -23.70 6.85
CA ARG A 125 8.82 -23.62 5.83
C ARG A 125 9.81 -24.78 5.99
N VAL A 126 10.05 -25.49 4.88
CA VAL A 126 10.97 -26.64 4.87
C VAL A 126 12.42 -26.19 4.68
N ILE A 127 12.66 -25.13 3.87
CA ILE A 127 13.99 -24.66 3.50
C ILE A 127 14.03 -23.12 3.53
N GLY A 128 15.12 -22.55 4.06
CA GLY A 128 15.43 -21.13 4.05
C GLY A 128 14.84 -20.31 5.18
N GLU A 129 15.30 -19.08 5.31
CA GLU A 129 14.85 -18.08 6.30
C GLU A 129 14.00 -16.99 5.67
N SER A 130 13.16 -16.35 6.50
CA SER A 130 12.34 -15.22 6.03
C SER A 130 13.22 -14.02 5.70
N GLN A 131 13.16 -13.58 4.45
CA GLN A 131 13.85 -12.35 3.99
C GLN A 131 13.09 -11.06 4.29
N TRP A 132 11.98 -11.13 5.03
CA TRP A 132 11.16 -9.99 5.41
C TRP A 132 11.75 -9.24 6.61
N THR A 133 12.65 -8.30 6.34
CA THR A 133 13.20 -7.39 7.36
C THR A 133 12.19 -6.29 7.73
N LEU A 134 12.38 -5.67 8.90
CA LEU A 134 11.55 -4.54 9.34
C LEU A 134 11.57 -3.38 8.32
N SER A 135 12.74 -3.09 7.75
CA SER A 135 12.90 -2.06 6.71
C SER A 135 12.04 -2.34 5.48
N LYS A 136 12.02 -3.60 5.00
CA LYS A 136 11.16 -4.01 3.87
C LYS A 136 9.67 -3.89 4.20
N LYS A 137 9.28 -4.20 5.44
CA LYS A 137 7.88 -4.04 5.91
C LYS A 137 7.46 -2.57 5.95
N ILE A 138 8.31 -1.68 6.46
CA ILE A 138 8.06 -0.23 6.48
C ILE A 138 7.98 0.31 5.06
N LYS A 139 8.91 -0.08 4.19
CA LYS A 139 8.88 0.33 2.78
C LYS A 139 7.57 -0.11 2.12
N LEU A 140 7.17 -1.37 2.27
CA LEU A 140 5.91 -1.87 1.72
C LEU A 140 4.70 -1.10 2.26
N PHE A 141 4.70 -0.75 3.55
CA PHE A 141 3.66 0.06 4.15
C PHE A 141 3.56 1.44 3.48
N ILE A 142 4.68 2.15 3.37
CA ILE A 142 4.74 3.46 2.71
C ILE A 142 4.28 3.33 1.25
N ASP A 143 4.83 2.37 0.49
CA ASP A 143 4.48 2.13 -0.90
C ASP A 143 2.99 1.84 -1.07
N THR A 144 2.41 1.01 -0.21
CA THR A 144 0.98 0.69 -0.24
C THR A 144 0.10 1.93 -0.04
N PHE A 145 0.41 2.75 0.96
CA PHE A 145 -0.41 3.92 1.29
C PHE A 145 -0.23 5.07 0.30
N THR A 146 1.00 5.31 -0.17
CA THR A 146 1.25 6.39 -1.13
C THR A 146 0.78 6.04 -2.55
N SER A 147 0.75 4.75 -2.94
CA SER A 147 0.23 4.32 -4.24
C SER A 147 -1.30 4.26 -4.29
N ASN A 148 -1.95 3.87 -3.20
CA ASN A 148 -3.37 3.54 -3.24
C ASN A 148 -4.24 4.47 -2.40
N SER A 149 -3.67 5.51 -1.77
CA SER A 149 -4.42 6.38 -0.89
C SER A 149 -3.86 7.81 -0.87
N TYR A 150 -4.77 8.77 -0.84
CA TYR A 150 -4.45 10.18 -0.62
C TYR A 150 -4.46 10.57 0.88
N VAL A 151 -4.67 9.59 1.77
CA VAL A 151 -4.74 9.83 3.24
C VAL A 151 -3.48 10.50 3.79
N PRO A 152 -2.25 10.10 3.43
CA PRO A 152 -1.05 10.79 3.91
C PRO A 152 -1.02 12.27 3.52
N LEU A 153 -1.43 12.59 2.29
CA LEU A 153 -1.47 13.97 1.81
C LEU A 153 -2.54 14.79 2.54
N ARG A 154 -3.75 14.23 2.74
CA ARG A 154 -4.81 14.88 3.52
C ARG A 154 -4.41 15.12 4.97
N PHE A 155 -3.72 14.16 5.59
CA PHE A 155 -3.24 14.31 6.96
C PHE A 155 -2.30 15.50 7.10
N VAL A 156 -1.33 15.65 6.19
CA VAL A 156 -0.41 16.80 6.16
C VAL A 156 -1.17 18.09 5.90
N SER A 157 -2.10 18.11 4.95
CA SER A 157 -2.92 19.29 4.65
C SER A 157 -3.77 19.71 5.85
N MET A 158 -4.31 18.74 6.60
CA MET A 158 -5.08 19.02 7.81
C MET A 158 -4.21 19.63 8.92
N ILE A 159 -3.02 19.07 9.16
CA ILE A 159 -2.05 19.65 10.11
C ILE A 159 -1.68 21.07 9.68
N GLY A 160 -1.40 21.28 8.40
CA GLY A 160 -1.08 22.59 7.85
C GLY A 160 -2.22 23.61 8.06
N ALA A 161 -3.47 23.20 7.80
CA ALA A 161 -4.64 24.04 8.00
C ALA A 161 -4.85 24.42 9.48
N ILE A 162 -4.72 23.44 10.39
CA ILE A 162 -4.84 23.69 11.85
C ILE A 162 -3.71 24.61 12.31
N SER A 163 -2.46 24.34 11.93
CA SER A 163 -1.32 25.18 12.26
C SER A 163 -1.47 26.61 11.74
N SER A 164 -1.91 26.75 10.50
CA SER A 164 -2.15 28.07 9.89
C SER A 164 -3.26 28.85 10.61
N SER A 165 -4.34 28.16 11.00
CA SER A 165 -5.43 28.78 11.77
C SER A 165 -4.98 29.25 13.15
N ILE A 166 -4.18 28.46 13.85
CA ILE A 166 -3.61 28.83 15.15
C ILE A 166 -2.66 30.02 14.97
N SER A 167 -1.80 30.01 13.96
CA SER A 167 -0.88 31.11 13.65
C SER A 167 -1.61 32.38 13.30
N ALA A 168 -2.69 32.32 12.52
CA ALA A 168 -3.51 33.47 12.18
C ALA A 168 -4.18 34.07 13.43
N LEU A 169 -4.72 33.21 14.31
CA LEU A 169 -5.29 33.68 15.59
C LEU A 169 -4.23 34.36 16.47
N TYR A 170 -3.06 33.74 16.59
CA TYR A 170 -1.94 34.30 17.34
C TYR A 170 -1.46 35.64 16.76
N PHE A 171 -1.36 35.73 15.43
CA PHE A 171 -1.03 36.97 14.74
C PHE A 171 -2.03 38.10 15.09
N VAL A 172 -3.33 37.84 15.07
CA VAL A 172 -4.35 38.81 15.44
C VAL A 172 -4.18 39.26 16.89
N LEU A 173 -3.95 38.33 17.82
CA LEU A 173 -3.72 38.66 19.23
C LEU A 173 -2.50 39.56 19.45
N VAL A 174 -1.38 39.25 18.80
CA VAL A 174 -0.15 40.05 18.87
C VAL A 174 -0.37 41.44 18.25
N LEU A 175 -1.08 41.52 17.15
CA LEU A 175 -1.41 42.80 16.52
C LEU A 175 -2.27 43.67 17.43
N CYS A 176 -3.29 43.10 18.08
CA CYS A 176 -4.12 43.82 19.06
C CYS A 176 -3.29 44.30 20.25
N GLN A 177 -2.39 43.50 20.81
CA GLN A 177 -1.51 43.88 21.88
C GLN A 177 -0.58 45.01 21.49
N TRP A 178 -0.06 44.97 20.27
CA TRP A 178 0.80 46.04 19.73
C TRP A 178 0.03 47.36 19.58
N LEU A 179 -1.17 47.34 19.03
CA LEU A 179 -2.03 48.53 18.87
C LEU A 179 -2.42 49.17 20.20
N LEU A 180 -2.54 48.34 21.26
CA LEU A 180 -2.86 48.80 22.63
C LEU A 180 -1.63 49.22 23.43
N GLY A 181 -0.44 49.18 22.85
CA GLY A 181 0.80 49.56 23.52
C GLY A 181 1.27 48.61 24.62
N LEU A 182 0.76 47.36 24.64
CA LEU A 182 1.01 46.34 25.67
C LEU A 182 2.16 45.40 25.32
N THR A 183 3.02 45.72 24.37
CA THR A 183 4.07 44.82 23.90
C THR A 183 5.28 44.76 24.84
N TYR A 184 5.54 43.60 25.44
CA TYR A 184 6.78 43.23 26.10
C TYR A 184 7.65 42.43 25.14
N VAL A 185 8.86 42.94 24.80
CA VAL A 185 9.82 42.28 23.88
C VAL A 185 10.61 41.18 24.64
N GLN A 186 9.97 40.20 25.20
CA GLN A 186 10.61 38.97 25.68
C GLN A 186 10.10 37.81 24.80
N GLY A 187 10.86 37.36 23.80
CA GLY A 187 10.32 36.32 22.95
C GLY A 187 11.32 35.62 22.03
N TRP A 188 12.63 35.85 22.19
CA TRP A 188 13.63 35.21 21.31
C TRP A 188 13.50 33.69 21.24
N THR A 189 13.39 33.02 22.39
CA THR A 189 13.25 31.58 22.48
C THR A 189 11.96 31.09 21.80
N THR A 190 10.86 31.79 21.99
CA THR A 190 9.58 31.47 21.37
C THR A 190 9.64 31.60 19.86
N ILE A 191 10.28 32.65 19.34
CA ILE A 191 10.46 32.85 17.89
C ILE A 191 11.29 31.72 17.29
N VAL A 192 12.42 31.36 17.91
CA VAL A 192 13.29 30.27 17.42
C VAL A 192 12.55 28.94 17.43
N LEU A 193 11.82 28.62 18.50
CA LEU A 193 11.02 27.38 18.58
C LEU A 193 9.94 27.32 17.50
N LEU A 194 9.20 28.40 17.29
CA LEU A 194 8.17 28.47 16.27
C LEU A 194 8.75 28.32 14.85
N ILE A 195 9.83 29.03 14.54
CA ILE A 195 10.49 28.94 13.23
C ILE A 195 11.00 27.50 13.00
N THR A 196 11.65 26.89 13.99
CA THR A 196 12.18 25.53 13.85
C THR A 196 11.04 24.51 13.67
N PHE A 197 9.96 24.63 14.45
CA PHE A 197 8.81 23.75 14.35
C PHE A 197 8.11 23.85 12.99
N TYR A 198 7.80 25.07 12.53
CA TYR A 198 7.16 25.26 11.23
C TYR A 198 8.07 24.90 10.05
N SER A 199 9.37 25.16 10.15
CA SER A 199 10.33 24.71 9.14
C SER A 199 10.34 23.19 9.04
N GLY A 200 10.30 22.46 10.16
CA GLY A 200 10.20 21.01 10.19
C GLY A 200 8.90 20.51 9.52
N LEU A 201 7.75 21.15 9.80
CA LEU A 201 6.47 20.81 9.16
C LEU A 201 6.48 21.06 7.65
N ILE A 202 7.09 22.16 7.21
CA ILE A 202 7.22 22.49 5.77
C ILE A 202 8.09 21.42 5.09
N LEU A 203 9.25 21.07 5.66
CA LEU A 203 10.13 20.06 5.09
C LEU A 203 9.46 18.68 5.02
N LEU A 204 8.72 18.30 6.06
CA LEU A 204 7.93 17.06 6.06
C LEU A 204 6.88 17.08 4.92
N SER A 205 6.16 18.19 4.79
CA SER A 205 5.13 18.36 3.73
C SER A 205 5.73 18.27 2.34
N VAL A 206 6.85 18.94 2.11
CA VAL A 206 7.60 18.88 0.85
C VAL A 206 8.09 17.46 0.56
N GLY A 207 8.56 16.74 1.57
CA GLY A 207 8.99 15.35 1.43
C GLY A 207 7.85 14.44 0.99
N ILE A 208 6.66 14.58 1.59
CA ILE A 208 5.49 13.80 1.20
C ILE A 208 5.03 14.15 -0.22
N ILE A 209 4.98 15.44 -0.57
CA ILE A 209 4.64 15.88 -1.93
C ILE A 209 5.67 15.31 -2.93
N GLY A 210 6.96 15.34 -2.60
CA GLY A 210 8.03 14.77 -3.41
C GLY A 210 7.82 13.29 -3.72
N GLU A 211 7.34 12.50 -2.74
CA GLU A 211 7.01 11.09 -2.94
C GLU A 211 5.88 10.89 -3.96
N TYR A 212 4.84 11.73 -3.92
CA TYR A 212 3.76 11.67 -4.93
C TYR A 212 4.24 12.12 -6.30
N ILE A 213 5.07 13.18 -6.39
CA ILE A 213 5.65 13.64 -7.65
C ILE A 213 6.53 12.54 -8.27
N TRP A 214 7.34 11.87 -7.46
CA TRP A 214 8.16 10.74 -7.93
C TRP A 214 7.30 9.64 -8.55
N ARG A 215 6.18 9.27 -7.92
CA ARG A 215 5.26 8.25 -8.44
C ARG A 215 4.58 8.68 -9.74
N ILE A 216 4.18 9.93 -9.85
CA ILE A 216 3.66 10.49 -11.09
C ILE A 216 4.73 10.40 -12.19
N LEU A 217 5.96 10.80 -11.90
CA LEU A 217 7.07 10.74 -12.84
C LEU A 217 7.34 9.31 -13.29
N ASP A 218 7.33 8.34 -12.37
CA ASP A 218 7.53 6.92 -12.68
C ASP A 218 6.40 6.36 -13.56
N GLY A 219 5.16 6.77 -13.32
CA GLY A 219 4.01 6.42 -14.16
C GLY A 219 4.05 7.03 -15.56
N VAL A 220 4.64 8.23 -15.70
CA VAL A 220 4.79 8.92 -17.00
C VAL A 220 5.96 8.33 -17.82
N LYS A 221 7.02 7.86 -17.16
CA LYS A 221 8.13 7.16 -17.81
C LYS A 221 7.64 5.82 -18.33
N ASN A 222 7.41 5.72 -19.61
CA ASN A 222 6.92 4.49 -20.26
C ASN A 222 8.08 3.48 -20.52
N ASN A 223 8.89 3.20 -19.49
CA ASN A 223 9.96 2.20 -19.59
C ASN A 223 9.36 0.79 -19.54
N ASP A 224 10.03 -0.18 -20.18
CA ASP A 224 9.64 -1.57 -20.03
C ASP A 224 9.73 -2.01 -18.56
N ARG A 225 8.72 -2.73 -18.10
CA ARG A 225 8.61 -3.16 -16.70
C ARG A 225 9.53 -4.34 -16.40
N TYR A 226 9.80 -5.17 -17.39
CA TYR A 226 10.65 -6.35 -17.31
C TYR A 226 11.19 -6.71 -18.69
N ILE A 227 12.28 -7.44 -18.70
CA ILE A 227 12.87 -8.02 -19.92
C ILE A 227 12.89 -9.53 -19.70
N VAL A 228 12.33 -10.28 -20.63
CA VAL A 228 12.35 -11.75 -20.61
C VAL A 228 13.62 -12.24 -21.28
N GLU A 229 14.53 -12.82 -20.51
CA GLU A 229 15.79 -13.33 -21.01
C GLU A 229 15.61 -14.67 -21.74
N HIS A 230 14.89 -15.60 -21.10
CA HIS A 230 14.63 -16.93 -21.67
C HIS A 230 13.19 -17.37 -21.38
N ARG A 231 12.60 -18.11 -22.32
CA ARG A 231 11.29 -18.75 -22.18
C ARG A 231 11.49 -20.26 -22.15
N VAL A 232 10.96 -20.92 -21.15
CA VAL A 232 11.01 -22.39 -21.01
C VAL A 232 9.62 -22.89 -20.68
N GLY A 233 9.09 -23.81 -21.48
CA GLY A 233 7.78 -24.45 -21.24
C GLY A 233 6.56 -23.66 -21.72
N PHE A 234 6.75 -22.69 -22.63
CA PHE A 234 5.68 -21.89 -23.25
C PHE A 234 5.72 -22.03 -24.77
#